data_95fec0d759b3fd29aca037e3d24aa082
#
_entry.id   95fec0d759b3fd29aca037e3d24aa082
#
_cell.length_a   1.000
_cell.length_b   1.000
_cell.length_c   1.000
_cell.angle_alpha   90.00
_cell.angle_beta   90.00
_cell.angle_gamma   90.00
#
_symmetry.space_group_name_H-M   'P 1'
#
loop_
_entity.id
_entity.type
_entity.pdbx_description
1 polymer ?
#
loop_
_entity_poly.entity_id
_entity_poly.type
_entity_poly.pdbx_seq_one_letter_code
_entity_poly.pdbx_strand_id
1 'polypeptide(L)'
;MTTEISVPDIGDFESVEIIEILVKPGDTINKNDPIVTLESDKSSVEVPSPFTGKISSLKVKIGDKVSKGNVLALIEAEETKP
;
A
#
# COMPACT_ATOMS: atom_id res chain seq x y z
N MET A 1 1.39 15.98 6.29
CA MET A 1 2.15 15.05 7.12
C MET A 1 2.32 13.74 6.41
N THR A 2 3.47 13.14 6.60
CA THR A 2 3.76 11.89 5.93
C THR A 2 3.29 10.73 6.79
N THR A 3 2.57 9.82 6.17
CA THR A 3 2.04 8.65 6.85
C THR A 3 2.51 7.42 6.11
N GLU A 4 2.78 6.36 6.86
CA GLU A 4 3.21 5.11 6.25
C GLU A 4 2.01 4.24 5.95
N ILE A 5 2.03 3.63 4.79
CA ILE A 5 1.04 2.63 4.44
C ILE A 5 1.71 1.28 4.57
N SER A 6 1.18 0.45 5.45
CA SER A 6 1.79 -0.85 5.68
C SER A 6 0.83 -1.95 5.29
N VAL A 7 1.36 -3.16 5.24
CA VAL A 7 0.55 -4.32 4.89
C VAL A 7 -0.45 -4.55 6.01
N PRO A 8 -1.74 -4.62 5.69
CA PRO A 8 -2.74 -4.85 6.74
C PRO A 8 -2.76 -6.31 7.15
N ASP A 9 -3.61 -6.59 8.12
CA ASP A 9 -3.80 -7.96 8.55
C ASP A 9 -4.58 -8.68 7.47
N ILE A 10 -3.89 -9.52 6.73
CA ILE A 10 -4.50 -10.24 5.63
C ILE A 10 -4.76 -11.69 5.97
N GLY A 11 -4.85 -11.99 7.25
CA GLY A 11 -5.23 -13.31 7.67
C GLY A 11 -4.05 -14.21 7.89
N ASP A 12 -4.13 -15.42 7.39
CA ASP A 12 -3.13 -16.43 7.68
C ASP A 12 -1.89 -16.33 6.81
N PHE A 13 -1.79 -15.33 5.99
CA PHE A 13 -0.65 -15.23 5.10
C PHE A 13 0.56 -14.71 5.85
N GLU A 14 1.67 -15.42 5.74
CA GLU A 14 2.88 -14.98 6.40
C GLU A 14 3.65 -14.01 5.55
N SER A 15 3.64 -14.22 4.27
CA SER A 15 4.27 -13.29 3.36
C SER A 15 3.54 -13.34 2.03
N VAL A 16 3.54 -12.23 1.36
CA VAL A 16 2.88 -12.12 0.07
C VAL A 16 3.80 -11.40 -0.87
N GLU A 17 3.60 -11.62 -2.13
CA GLU A 17 4.44 -11.02 -3.14
C GLU A 17 3.69 -9.91 -3.84
N ILE A 18 4.37 -8.82 -4.09
CA ILE A 18 3.76 -7.70 -4.79
C ILE A 18 3.79 -8.01 -6.26
N ILE A 19 2.62 -8.18 -6.85
CA ILE A 19 2.52 -8.51 -8.26
C ILE A 19 2.16 -7.31 -9.10
N GLU A 20 1.67 -6.26 -8.45
CA GLU A 20 1.30 -5.07 -9.21
C GLU A 20 1.32 -3.88 -8.29
N ILE A 21 1.83 -2.78 -8.79
CA ILE A 21 1.80 -1.52 -8.06
C ILE A 21 0.95 -0.57 -8.90
N LEU A 22 -0.10 -0.07 -8.30
CA LEU A 22 -1.08 0.72 -9.03
C LEU A 22 -0.85 2.22 -8.92
N VAL A 23 0.12 2.61 -8.12
CA VAL A 23 0.46 4.02 -7.92
C VAL A 23 1.95 4.19 -8.00
N LYS A 24 2.39 5.43 -8.05
CA LYS A 24 3.81 5.71 -8.07
C LYS A 24 4.03 7.05 -7.36
N PRO A 25 5.28 7.36 -7.02
CA PRO A 25 5.55 8.61 -6.33
C PRO A 25 5.02 9.79 -7.15
N GLY A 26 4.35 10.67 -6.47
CA GLY A 26 3.74 11.82 -7.12
C GLY A 26 2.29 11.65 -7.48
N ASP A 27 1.78 10.41 -7.43
CA ASP A 27 0.38 10.18 -7.73
C ASP A 27 -0.49 10.61 -6.58
N THR A 28 -1.66 11.11 -6.91
CA THR A 28 -2.66 11.45 -5.91
C THR A 28 -3.64 10.30 -5.83
N ILE A 29 -3.95 9.89 -4.63
CA ILE A 29 -4.87 8.78 -4.41
C ILE A 29 -5.95 9.19 -3.43
N ASN A 30 -7.07 8.51 -3.51
CA ASN A 30 -8.17 8.73 -2.58
C ASN A 30 -8.24 7.57 -1.61
N LYS A 31 -8.91 7.83 -0.49
CA LYS A 31 -9.12 6.77 0.48
C LYS A 31 -9.82 5.60 -0.22
N ASN A 32 -9.33 4.40 0.07
CA ASN A 32 -9.83 3.15 -0.48
C ASN A 32 -9.39 2.86 -1.90
N ASP A 33 -8.58 3.74 -2.49
CA ASP A 33 -8.02 3.42 -3.79
C ASP A 33 -6.99 2.32 -3.62
N PRO A 34 -6.93 1.35 -4.52
CA PRO A 34 -5.93 0.31 -4.40
C PRO A 34 -4.55 0.87 -4.68
N ILE A 35 -3.59 0.47 -3.88
CA ILE A 35 -2.21 0.94 -4.00
C ILE A 35 -1.36 -0.12 -4.65
N VAL A 36 -1.42 -1.33 -4.12
CA VAL A 36 -0.66 -2.45 -4.65
C VAL A 36 -1.53 -3.68 -4.60
N THR A 37 -1.19 -4.66 -5.43
CA THR A 37 -1.85 -5.94 -5.40
C THR A 37 -0.85 -6.97 -4.90
N LEU A 38 -1.25 -7.73 -3.92
CA LEU A 38 -0.43 -8.75 -3.32
C LEU A 38 -0.97 -10.11 -3.70
N GLU A 39 -0.08 -11.08 -3.82
CA GLU A 39 -0.48 -12.43 -4.14
C GLU A 39 0.06 -13.39 -3.11
N SER A 40 -0.81 -14.26 -2.63
CA SER A 40 -0.41 -15.31 -1.71
C SER A 40 -0.59 -16.65 -2.41
N ASP A 41 -0.32 -17.71 -1.67
CA ASP A 41 -0.50 -19.05 -2.24
C ASP A 41 -1.92 -19.33 -2.64
N LYS A 42 -2.87 -18.64 -2.01
CA LYS A 42 -4.26 -18.97 -2.22
C LYS A 42 -5.01 -17.96 -3.06
N SER A 43 -4.65 -16.69 -2.99
CA SER A 43 -5.41 -15.70 -3.71
C SER A 43 -4.65 -14.41 -3.74
N SER A 44 -5.18 -13.45 -4.48
CA SER A 44 -4.60 -12.12 -4.54
C SER A 44 -5.47 -11.15 -3.75
N VAL A 45 -4.83 -10.14 -3.22
CA VAL A 45 -5.50 -9.16 -2.36
C VAL A 45 -4.99 -7.80 -2.74
N GLU A 46 -5.88 -6.83 -2.78
CA GLU A 46 -5.49 -5.46 -3.03
C GLU A 46 -5.40 -4.72 -1.71
N VAL A 47 -4.39 -3.87 -1.59
CA VAL A 47 -4.23 -3.05 -0.40
C VAL A 47 -4.78 -1.67 -0.69
N PRO A 48 -5.86 -1.28 -0.04
CA PRO A 48 -6.42 0.05 -0.29
C PRO A 48 -5.69 1.10 0.52
N SER A 49 -5.79 2.32 0.05
CA SER A 49 -5.21 3.43 0.76
C SER A 49 -6.05 3.78 1.98
N PRO A 50 -5.43 3.91 3.14
CA PRO A 50 -6.18 4.31 4.33
C PRO A 50 -6.46 5.81 4.36
N PHE A 51 -5.85 6.57 3.47
CA PHE A 51 -6.00 8.02 3.49
C PHE A 51 -6.08 8.56 2.08
N THR A 52 -6.63 9.76 1.96
CA THR A 52 -6.55 10.51 0.73
C THR A 52 -5.28 11.34 0.80
N GLY A 53 -4.48 11.29 -0.24
CA GLY A 53 -3.25 12.05 -0.24
C GLY A 53 -2.42 11.76 -1.46
N LYS A 54 -1.16 12.09 -1.36
CA LYS A 54 -0.24 11.98 -2.47
C LYS A 54 0.89 11.03 -2.08
N ILE A 55 1.24 10.15 -2.99
CA ILE A 55 2.31 9.20 -2.72
C ILE A 55 3.62 9.95 -2.68
N SER A 56 4.29 9.87 -1.55
CA SER A 56 5.58 10.52 -1.39
C SER A 56 6.69 9.62 -1.89
N SER A 57 6.64 8.35 -1.54
CA SER A 57 7.63 7.42 -2.05
C SER A 57 7.11 6.01 -1.90
N LEU A 58 7.67 5.11 -2.69
CA LEU A 58 7.35 3.70 -2.58
C LEU A 58 8.52 3.00 -1.94
N LYS A 59 8.24 2.13 -1.00
CA LYS A 59 9.27 1.38 -0.31
C LYS A 59 9.43 -0.02 -0.87
N VAL A 60 8.57 -0.40 -1.80
CA VAL A 60 8.58 -1.74 -2.38
C VAL A 60 8.42 -1.63 -3.87
N LYS A 61 8.61 -2.75 -4.56
CA LYS A 61 8.40 -2.79 -5.99
C LYS A 61 7.88 -4.17 -6.37
N ILE A 62 7.49 -4.29 -7.62
CA ILE A 62 6.92 -5.53 -8.10
C ILE A 62 7.96 -6.64 -7.92
N GLY A 63 7.49 -7.74 -7.35
CA GLY A 63 8.37 -8.86 -7.07
C GLY A 63 8.89 -8.90 -5.66
N ASP A 64 8.71 -7.84 -4.90
CA ASP A 64 9.14 -7.83 -3.51
C ASP A 64 8.19 -8.67 -2.67
N LYS A 65 8.72 -9.28 -1.65
CA LYS A 65 7.90 -10.04 -0.72
C LYS A 65 7.79 -9.26 0.57
N VAL A 66 6.57 -9.18 1.05
CA VAL A 66 6.28 -8.41 2.25
C VAL A 66 5.40 -9.23 3.16
N SER A 67 5.35 -8.83 4.41
CA SER A 67 4.46 -9.47 5.36
C SER A 67 3.74 -8.41 6.15
N LYS A 68 2.81 -8.85 6.97
CA LYS A 68 2.01 -7.92 7.74
C LYS A 68 2.89 -6.97 8.52
N GLY A 69 2.58 -5.70 8.43
CA GLY A 69 3.33 -4.68 9.15
C GLY A 69 4.46 -4.04 8.36
N ASN A 70 4.84 -4.62 7.23
CA ASN A 70 5.88 -4.01 6.42
C ASN A 70 5.36 -2.74 5.79
N VAL A 71 6.23 -1.75 5.67
CA VAL A 71 5.84 -0.48 5.06
C VAL A 71 5.85 -0.65 3.56
N LEU A 72 4.76 -0.28 2.93
CA LEU A 72 4.64 -0.36 1.48
C LEU A 72 5.00 0.96 0.83
N ALA A 73 4.51 2.06 1.38
CA ALA A 73 4.70 3.35 0.76
C ALA A 73 4.57 4.42 1.80
N LEU A 74 5.07 5.60 1.46
CA LEU A 74 4.84 6.79 2.27
C LEU A 74 3.88 7.66 1.52
N ILE A 75 2.90 8.17 2.21
CA ILE A 75 1.89 9.00 1.63
C ILE A 75 1.84 10.30 2.39
N GLU A 76 1.70 11.39 1.64
CA GLU A 76 1.53 12.67 2.28
C GLU A 76 0.05 12.90 2.37
N ALA A 77 -0.51 12.63 3.52
CA ALA A 77 -1.93 12.72 3.71
C ALA A 77 -2.39 14.16 3.60
N GLU A 78 -3.49 14.32 2.90
CA GLU A 78 -4.05 15.64 2.81
C GLU A 78 -4.70 15.94 4.10
N GLU A 79 -4.21 17.01 4.69
CA GLU A 79 -4.77 17.35 5.94
C GLU A 79 -6.00 18.08 5.68
N THR A 80 -7.07 17.47 5.91
CA THR A 80 -8.31 18.15 5.72
C THR A 80 -8.57 18.91 6.97
N LYS A 81 -8.50 20.15 6.87
CA LYS A 81 -8.72 20.89 8.03
C LYS A 81 -10.10 20.91 8.39
N PRO A 82 -10.43 20.71 9.59
CA PRO A 82 -11.80 20.85 10.02
C PRO A 82 -12.20 22.30 9.97
#